data_ca407471c677eed8f710658fe5878edd
#
_entry.id   ca407471c677eed8f710658fe5878edd
#
_cell.length_a   1.000
_cell.length_b   1.000
_cell.length_c   1.000
_cell.angle_alpha   90.00
_cell.angle_beta   90.00
_cell.angle_gamma   90.00
#
_symmetry.space_group_name_H-M   'P 1'
#
loop_
_entity.id
_entity.type
_entity.pdbx_description
1 polymer ?
#
loop_
_entity_poly.entity_id
_entity_poly.type
_entity_poly.pdbx_seq_one_letter_code
_entity_poly.pdbx_strand_id
1 'polypeptide(L)'
;KDPFYGIHFKMDEVNVEFLSQEELDRLMEKDFEIKRLEQVRDVFAFCCYTGLAFADVHQLSKEHLVRDNDGNLWIRKARQKTKQMCNIPVISPASKLIDKYSHQPDCIAKNVLLPVLSNQKMNAYLKEIADICGIQKRLTTHVARHTAATVVFLANEVSMENVAKILGHSNIRMTQHYAKVLDTSILRDMKNVERSFLKRQV
;
A
#
# COMPACT_ATOMS: atom_id res chain seq x y z
N LYS A 1 -10.61 18.24 -40.91
CA LYS A 1 -11.26 17.00 -40.41
C LYS A 1 -10.29 16.37 -39.43
N ASP A 2 -10.75 16.18 -38.19
CA ASP A 2 -9.94 15.52 -37.15
C ASP A 2 -9.79 14.04 -37.53
N PRO A 3 -8.53 13.54 -37.73
CA PRO A 3 -8.29 12.15 -38.11
C PRO A 3 -8.66 11.15 -36.99
N PHE A 4 -8.95 11.62 -35.78
CA PHE A 4 -9.31 10.79 -34.62
C PHE A 4 -10.83 10.79 -34.32
N TYR A 5 -11.62 11.47 -35.16
CA TYR A 5 -13.07 11.51 -34.98
C TYR A 5 -13.68 10.10 -35.12
N GLY A 6 -14.29 9.61 -34.02
CA GLY A 6 -14.95 8.30 -33.99
C GLY A 6 -14.08 7.13 -33.49
N ILE A 7 -12.81 7.37 -33.09
CA ILE A 7 -11.99 6.34 -32.46
C ILE A 7 -12.31 6.28 -30.96
N HIS A 8 -13.07 5.27 -30.55
CA HIS A 8 -13.27 4.94 -29.14
C HIS A 8 -12.24 3.90 -28.71
N PHE A 9 -11.26 4.33 -27.93
CA PHE A 9 -10.34 3.39 -27.29
C PHE A 9 -11.11 2.61 -26.22
N LYS A 10 -11.29 1.30 -26.45
CA LYS A 10 -11.76 0.40 -25.41
C LYS A 10 -10.69 0.34 -24.33
N MET A 11 -11.00 0.84 -23.15
CA MET A 11 -10.12 0.63 -21.99
C MET A 11 -10.33 -0.83 -21.54
N ASP A 12 -9.37 -1.68 -21.86
CA ASP A 12 -9.34 -3.04 -21.33
C ASP A 12 -9.33 -2.99 -19.79
N GLU A 13 -10.10 -3.90 -19.17
CA GLU A 13 -10.08 -4.02 -17.71
C GLU A 13 -8.68 -4.44 -17.27
N VAL A 14 -7.96 -3.53 -16.66
CA VAL A 14 -6.64 -3.83 -16.10
C VAL A 14 -6.85 -4.70 -14.87
N ASN A 15 -6.47 -5.96 -14.99
CA ASN A 15 -6.46 -6.87 -13.85
C ASN A 15 -5.36 -6.43 -12.88
N VAL A 16 -5.75 -5.88 -11.74
CA VAL A 16 -4.83 -5.30 -10.76
C VAL A 16 -4.32 -6.41 -9.85
N GLU A 17 -3.05 -6.81 -10.02
CA GLU A 17 -2.41 -7.75 -9.10
C GLU A 17 -2.19 -7.11 -7.72
N PHE A 18 -2.52 -7.86 -6.65
CA PHE A 18 -2.25 -7.52 -5.25
C PHE A 18 -2.07 -8.82 -4.44
N LEU A 19 -1.43 -8.74 -3.28
CA LEU A 19 -1.32 -9.87 -2.37
C LEU A 19 -2.65 -10.10 -1.65
N SER A 20 -3.00 -11.37 -1.38
CA SER A 20 -4.03 -11.68 -0.38
C SER A 20 -3.49 -11.41 1.04
N GLN A 21 -4.37 -11.42 2.05
CA GLN A 21 -3.93 -11.29 3.44
C GLN A 21 -2.96 -12.42 3.83
N GLU A 22 -3.27 -13.66 3.45
CA GLU A 22 -2.43 -14.83 3.75
C GLU A 22 -1.06 -14.75 3.05
N GLU A 23 -0.99 -14.20 1.85
CA GLU A 23 0.28 -13.99 1.15
C GLU A 23 1.11 -12.90 1.81
N LEU A 24 0.47 -11.82 2.28
CA LEU A 24 1.14 -10.75 3.02
C LEU A 24 1.66 -11.27 4.39
N ASP A 25 0.86 -12.04 5.10
CA ASP A 25 1.22 -12.62 6.39
C ASP A 25 2.39 -13.59 6.21
N ARG A 26 2.34 -14.50 5.22
CA ARG A 26 3.44 -15.42 4.89
C ARG A 26 4.73 -14.69 4.57
N LEU A 27 4.65 -13.58 3.84
CA LEU A 27 5.80 -12.74 3.52
C LEU A 27 6.40 -12.10 4.78
N MET A 28 5.55 -11.68 5.73
CA MET A 28 6.00 -11.06 6.98
C MET A 28 6.55 -12.06 7.99
N GLU A 29 5.98 -13.26 8.06
CA GLU A 29 6.40 -14.34 8.96
C GLU A 29 7.69 -15.02 8.50
N LYS A 30 8.01 -14.88 7.20
CA LYS A 30 9.23 -15.52 6.65
C LYS A 30 10.48 -14.87 7.23
N ASP A 31 11.30 -15.71 7.86
CA ASP A 31 12.64 -15.31 8.29
C ASP A 31 13.63 -15.39 7.12
N PHE A 32 14.38 -14.31 6.91
CA PHE A 32 15.38 -14.20 5.85
C PHE A 32 16.78 -14.09 6.47
N GLU A 33 17.60 -15.12 6.31
CA GLU A 33 19.00 -15.09 6.72
C GLU A 33 19.81 -14.03 5.96
N ILE A 34 19.40 -13.73 4.73
CA ILE A 34 20.08 -12.79 3.84
C ILE A 34 19.55 -11.38 4.10
N LYS A 35 20.33 -10.56 4.76
CA LYS A 35 19.97 -9.20 5.20
C LYS A 35 19.40 -8.30 4.06
N ARG A 36 19.92 -8.43 2.82
CA ARG A 36 19.39 -7.64 1.69
C ARG A 36 17.95 -8.00 1.34
N LEU A 37 17.58 -9.29 1.48
CA LEU A 37 16.21 -9.74 1.21
C LEU A 37 15.26 -9.29 2.32
N GLU A 38 15.69 -9.39 3.57
CA GLU A 38 14.95 -8.85 4.70
C GLU A 38 14.67 -7.35 4.54
N GLN A 39 15.68 -6.55 4.17
CA GLN A 39 15.49 -5.11 3.93
C GLN A 39 14.49 -4.82 2.80
N VAL A 40 14.58 -5.55 1.70
CA VAL A 40 13.66 -5.37 0.56
C VAL A 40 12.24 -5.80 0.92
N ARG A 41 12.08 -6.94 1.66
CA ARG A 41 10.80 -7.37 2.21
C ARG A 41 10.19 -6.30 3.09
N ASP A 42 10.96 -5.72 4.00
CA ASP A 42 10.50 -4.70 4.95
C ASP A 42 10.06 -3.40 4.23
N VAL A 43 10.82 -2.95 3.23
CA VAL A 43 10.42 -1.80 2.41
C VAL A 43 9.14 -2.09 1.63
N PHE A 44 9.02 -3.28 1.05
CA PHE A 44 7.81 -3.69 0.33
C PHE A 44 6.61 -3.75 1.28
N ALA A 45 6.76 -4.37 2.44
CA ALA A 45 5.72 -4.45 3.47
C ALA A 45 5.30 -3.06 3.98
N PHE A 46 6.27 -2.16 4.17
CA PHE A 46 5.97 -0.77 4.52
C PHE A 46 5.11 -0.08 3.45
N CYS A 47 5.39 -0.32 2.18
CA CYS A 47 4.53 0.16 1.09
C CYS A 47 3.13 -0.49 1.11
N CYS A 48 3.01 -1.76 1.52
CA CYS A 48 1.71 -2.42 1.72
C CYS A 48 0.91 -1.78 2.87
N TYR A 49 1.57 -1.34 3.94
CA TYR A 49 0.88 -0.73 5.09
C TYR A 49 0.60 0.77 4.92
N THR A 50 1.30 1.46 4.04
CA THR A 50 1.18 2.91 3.86
C THR A 50 0.60 3.34 2.53
N GLY A 51 0.66 2.48 1.52
CA GLY A 51 0.27 2.80 0.15
C GLY A 51 1.22 3.77 -0.57
N LEU A 52 2.38 4.09 0.00
CA LEU A 52 3.36 4.96 -0.65
C LEU A 52 3.89 4.34 -1.94
N ALA A 53 4.07 5.16 -2.97
CA ALA A 53 4.73 4.73 -4.19
C ALA A 53 6.25 4.67 -3.98
N PHE A 54 6.96 3.90 -4.82
CA PHE A 54 8.42 3.76 -4.75
C PHE A 54 9.16 5.10 -4.65
N ALA A 55 8.84 6.05 -5.53
CA ALA A 55 9.48 7.35 -5.54
C ALA A 55 9.28 8.14 -4.24
N ASP A 56 8.11 7.96 -3.60
CA ASP A 56 7.76 8.66 -2.38
C ASP A 56 8.42 8.02 -1.15
N VAL A 57 8.48 6.68 -1.05
CA VAL A 57 9.15 5.98 0.05
C VAL A 57 10.67 6.13 -0.03
N HIS A 58 11.25 6.18 -1.23
CA HIS A 58 12.69 6.37 -1.43
C HIS A 58 13.21 7.69 -0.86
N GLN A 59 12.36 8.72 -0.81
CA GLN A 59 12.67 10.06 -0.29
C GLN A 59 11.96 10.35 1.05
N LEU A 60 11.49 9.30 1.75
CA LEU A 60 10.78 9.49 2.99
C LEU A 60 11.79 9.75 4.12
N SER A 61 11.68 10.91 4.78
CA SER A 61 12.56 11.36 5.86
C SER A 61 11.78 11.60 7.16
N LYS A 62 12.48 11.87 8.27
CA LYS A 62 11.87 12.22 9.56
C LYS A 62 10.99 13.47 9.50
N GLU A 63 11.27 14.40 8.60
CA GLU A 63 10.49 15.64 8.40
C GLU A 63 9.06 15.37 7.93
N HIS A 64 8.81 14.21 7.32
CA HIS A 64 7.47 13.79 6.89
C HIS A 64 6.66 13.16 8.02
N LEU A 65 7.27 12.89 9.18
CA LEU A 65 6.57 12.33 10.36
C LEU A 65 6.05 13.46 11.22
N VAL A 66 4.73 13.48 11.42
CA VAL A 66 4.04 14.52 12.21
C VAL A 66 3.16 13.82 13.26
N ARG A 67 3.16 14.33 14.49
CA ARG A 67 2.18 13.91 15.50
C ARG A 67 1.01 14.88 15.50
N ASP A 68 -0.20 14.34 15.61
CA ASP A 68 -1.40 15.15 15.83
C ASP A 68 -1.55 15.52 17.33
N ASN A 69 -2.61 16.24 17.66
CA ASN A 69 -2.88 16.70 19.02
C ASN A 69 -3.17 15.53 19.99
N ASP A 70 -3.60 14.38 19.48
CA ASP A 70 -3.88 13.17 20.24
C ASP A 70 -2.66 12.25 20.34
N GLY A 71 -1.51 12.67 19.78
CA GLY A 71 -0.25 11.93 19.79
C GLY A 71 -0.11 10.87 18.69
N ASN A 72 -1.09 10.71 17.80
CA ASN A 72 -1.01 9.76 16.69
C ASN A 72 0.06 10.19 15.68
N LEU A 73 0.81 9.21 15.20
CA LEU A 73 1.85 9.44 14.21
C LEU A 73 1.27 9.40 12.79
N TRP A 74 1.62 10.40 11.99
CA TRP A 74 1.20 10.54 10.60
C TRP A 74 2.39 10.70 9.68
N ILE A 75 2.28 10.15 8.47
CA ILE A 75 3.13 10.54 7.35
C ILE A 75 2.38 11.58 6.52
N ARG A 76 2.96 12.76 6.38
CA ARG A 76 2.47 13.84 5.50
C ARG A 76 3.51 14.11 4.43
N LYS A 77 3.22 13.69 3.21
CA LYS A 77 4.14 13.81 2.09
C LYS A 77 3.41 14.11 0.80
N ALA A 78 3.82 15.16 0.10
CA ALA A 78 3.34 15.41 -1.26
C ALA A 78 3.88 14.34 -2.21
N ARG A 79 3.03 13.73 -3.02
CA ARG A 79 3.42 12.76 -4.04
C ARG A 79 4.32 13.41 -5.09
N GLN A 80 5.39 12.73 -5.44
CA GLN A 80 6.30 13.23 -6.48
C GLN A 80 5.62 13.39 -7.84
N LYS A 81 4.75 12.44 -8.21
CA LYS A 81 4.07 12.40 -9.52
C LYS A 81 2.93 13.42 -9.64
N THR A 82 2.08 13.53 -8.62
CA THR A 82 0.80 14.28 -8.72
C THR A 82 0.80 15.55 -7.89
N LYS A 83 1.80 15.77 -7.05
CA LYS A 83 1.90 16.85 -6.05
C LYS A 83 0.75 16.87 -5.03
N GLN A 84 -0.12 15.87 -5.04
CA GLN A 84 -1.18 15.72 -4.06
C GLN A 84 -0.60 15.27 -2.72
N MET A 85 -1.12 15.84 -1.63
CA MET A 85 -0.71 15.47 -0.28
C MET A 85 -1.27 14.09 0.09
N CYS A 86 -0.39 13.18 0.51
CA CYS A 86 -0.74 11.97 1.20
C CYS A 86 -0.78 12.24 2.70
N ASN A 87 -1.89 11.91 3.35
CA ASN A 87 -2.05 11.96 4.79
C ASN A 87 -2.29 10.53 5.28
N ILE A 88 -1.26 9.89 5.81
CA ILE A 88 -1.24 8.47 6.11
C ILE A 88 -1.07 8.30 7.61
N PRO A 89 -2.09 7.81 8.35
CA PRO A 89 -1.89 7.41 9.74
C PRO A 89 -0.94 6.22 9.80
N VAL A 90 0.06 6.30 10.69
CA VAL A 90 1.07 5.23 10.81
C VAL A 90 0.52 4.15 11.73
N ILE A 91 0.09 3.04 11.15
CA ILE A 91 -0.38 1.86 11.90
C ILE A 91 0.81 1.09 12.51
N SER A 92 0.53 0.30 13.54
CA SER A 92 1.55 -0.42 14.32
C SER A 92 2.57 -1.23 13.47
N PRO A 93 2.18 -2.00 12.42
CA PRO A 93 3.16 -2.69 11.59
C PRO A 93 4.13 -1.74 10.87
N ALA A 94 3.65 -0.60 10.38
CA ALA A 94 4.48 0.40 9.73
C ALA A 94 5.41 1.10 10.73
N SER A 95 4.93 1.41 11.95
CA SER A 95 5.74 2.01 13.02
C SER A 95 6.91 1.11 13.40
N LYS A 96 6.67 -0.19 13.59
CA LYS A 96 7.73 -1.17 13.91
C LYS A 96 8.84 -1.18 12.85
N LEU A 97 8.51 -1.01 11.58
CA LEU A 97 9.50 -0.94 10.51
C LEU A 97 10.29 0.37 10.56
N ILE A 98 9.65 1.50 10.85
CA ILE A 98 10.35 2.78 11.07
C ILE A 98 11.33 2.64 12.25
N ASP A 99 10.87 2.09 13.37
CA ASP A 99 11.68 1.94 14.59
C ASP A 99 12.88 1.01 14.33
N LYS A 100 12.69 -0.10 13.59
CA LYS A 100 13.75 -1.05 13.21
C LYS A 100 14.91 -0.37 12.48
N TYR A 101 14.62 0.59 11.61
CA TYR A 101 15.62 1.27 10.78
C TYR A 101 16.06 2.64 11.33
N SER A 102 15.46 3.11 12.42
CA SER A 102 15.72 4.45 12.99
C SER A 102 17.16 4.70 13.41
N HIS A 103 17.87 3.64 13.80
CA HIS A 103 19.28 3.68 14.25
C HIS A 103 20.25 3.13 13.21
N GLN A 104 19.79 2.76 12.01
CA GLN A 104 20.67 2.23 10.98
C GLN A 104 21.57 3.34 10.42
N PRO A 105 22.93 3.19 10.43
CA PRO A 105 23.86 4.24 10.02
C PRO A 105 23.59 4.78 8.62
N ASP A 106 23.30 3.89 7.65
CA ASP A 106 23.00 4.28 6.26
C ASP A 106 21.74 5.13 6.14
N CYS A 107 20.71 4.85 6.94
CA CYS A 107 19.46 5.62 6.96
C CYS A 107 19.69 7.00 7.57
N ILE A 108 20.50 7.07 8.65
CA ILE A 108 20.87 8.33 9.32
C ILE A 108 21.69 9.19 8.37
N ALA A 109 22.73 8.63 7.76
CA ALA A 109 23.64 9.37 6.87
C ALA A 109 22.92 9.95 5.64
N LYS A 110 21.91 9.24 5.13
CA LYS A 110 21.10 9.67 3.97
C LYS A 110 19.85 10.47 4.35
N ASN A 111 19.58 10.65 5.64
CA ASN A 111 18.35 11.25 6.16
C ASN A 111 17.08 10.62 5.58
N VAL A 112 17.00 9.28 5.58
CA VAL A 112 15.83 8.52 5.12
C VAL A 112 15.30 7.61 6.22
N LEU A 113 14.00 7.27 6.20
CA LEU A 113 13.39 6.40 7.20
C LEU A 113 13.69 4.91 6.98
N LEU A 114 13.90 4.50 5.72
CA LEU A 114 14.06 3.11 5.32
C LEU A 114 15.22 2.95 4.31
N PRO A 115 15.91 1.81 4.31
CA PRO A 115 17.03 1.54 3.41
C PRO A 115 16.55 1.12 2.00
N VAL A 116 15.91 2.04 1.28
CA VAL A 116 15.33 1.77 -0.03
C VAL A 116 16.43 1.66 -1.08
N LEU A 117 16.50 0.52 -1.76
CA LEU A 117 17.41 0.30 -2.89
C LEU A 117 16.86 0.95 -4.17
N SER A 118 17.66 0.95 -5.25
CA SER A 118 17.17 1.37 -6.57
C SER A 118 15.98 0.51 -7.02
N ASN A 119 15.06 1.08 -7.82
CA ASN A 119 13.87 0.38 -8.27
C ASN A 119 14.20 -0.95 -8.98
N GLN A 120 15.28 -0.97 -9.76
CA GLN A 120 15.73 -2.18 -10.45
C GLN A 120 16.15 -3.27 -9.45
N LYS A 121 16.94 -2.93 -8.41
CA LYS A 121 17.35 -3.87 -7.36
C LYS A 121 16.17 -4.33 -6.52
N MET A 122 15.26 -3.40 -6.16
CA MET A 122 14.02 -3.76 -5.45
C MET A 122 13.24 -4.82 -6.21
N ASN A 123 12.95 -4.61 -7.50
CA ASN A 123 12.17 -5.56 -8.30
C ASN A 123 12.91 -6.89 -8.52
N ALA A 124 14.23 -6.90 -8.64
CA ALA A 124 15.00 -8.13 -8.76
C ALA A 124 14.92 -8.98 -7.48
N TYR A 125 15.10 -8.37 -6.32
CA TYR A 125 15.02 -9.09 -5.03
C TYR A 125 13.58 -9.44 -4.64
N LEU A 126 12.59 -8.65 -5.03
CA LEU A 126 11.18 -9.02 -4.82
C LEU A 126 10.79 -10.29 -5.59
N LYS A 127 11.40 -10.54 -6.75
CA LYS A 127 11.21 -11.81 -7.46
C LYS A 127 11.78 -12.98 -6.65
N GLU A 128 13.01 -12.85 -6.13
CA GLU A 128 13.63 -13.87 -5.25
C GLU A 128 12.79 -14.12 -3.99
N ILE A 129 12.28 -13.05 -3.36
CA ILE A 129 11.40 -13.14 -2.19
C ILE A 129 10.09 -13.85 -2.53
N ALA A 130 9.47 -13.57 -3.68
CA ALA A 130 8.25 -14.24 -4.12
C ALA A 130 8.47 -15.74 -4.26
N ASP A 131 9.56 -16.14 -4.91
CA ASP A 131 9.93 -17.55 -5.09
C ASP A 131 10.13 -18.26 -3.72
N ILE A 132 10.86 -17.62 -2.79
CA ILE A 132 11.11 -18.17 -1.43
C ILE A 132 9.81 -18.28 -0.62
N CYS A 133 8.88 -17.34 -0.77
CA CYS A 133 7.60 -17.34 -0.06
C CYS A 133 6.50 -18.15 -0.76
N GLY A 134 6.77 -18.77 -1.92
CA GLY A 134 5.78 -19.52 -2.69
C GLY A 134 4.64 -18.64 -3.22
N ILE A 135 4.95 -17.38 -3.53
CA ILE A 135 4.00 -16.41 -4.09
C ILE A 135 4.13 -16.41 -5.62
N GLN A 136 3.07 -16.85 -6.31
CA GLN A 136 3.09 -16.96 -7.78
C GLN A 136 2.97 -15.60 -8.50
N LYS A 137 2.59 -14.54 -7.77
CA LYS A 137 2.40 -13.21 -8.31
C LYS A 137 3.75 -12.49 -8.50
N ARG A 138 3.82 -11.65 -9.53
CA ARG A 138 5.00 -10.81 -9.76
C ARG A 138 5.03 -9.66 -8.76
N LEU A 139 5.81 -9.77 -7.70
CA LEU A 139 5.95 -8.70 -6.73
C LEU A 139 6.70 -7.50 -7.32
N THR A 140 6.09 -6.32 -7.19
CA THR A 140 6.68 -5.03 -7.51
C THR A 140 6.24 -4.00 -6.47
N THR A 141 6.93 -2.88 -6.38
CA THR A 141 6.50 -1.79 -5.48
C THR A 141 5.10 -1.27 -5.81
N HIS A 142 4.64 -1.47 -7.05
CA HIS A 142 3.29 -1.12 -7.47
C HIS A 142 2.25 -2.09 -6.91
N VAL A 143 2.56 -3.38 -6.90
CA VAL A 143 1.74 -4.43 -6.25
C VAL A 143 1.59 -4.16 -4.76
N ALA A 144 2.65 -3.68 -4.07
CA ALA A 144 2.53 -3.27 -2.67
C ALA A 144 1.46 -2.19 -2.46
N ARG A 145 1.43 -1.18 -3.33
CA ARG A 145 0.42 -0.11 -3.26
C ARG A 145 -0.99 -0.62 -3.58
N HIS A 146 -1.13 -1.58 -4.50
CA HIS A 146 -2.42 -2.23 -4.78
C HIS A 146 -2.88 -3.06 -3.57
N THR A 147 -1.96 -3.78 -2.94
CA THR A 147 -2.23 -4.52 -1.69
C THR A 147 -2.67 -3.58 -0.57
N ALA A 148 -2.01 -2.42 -0.40
CA ALA A 148 -2.43 -1.39 0.55
C ALA A 148 -3.89 -0.96 0.32
N ALA A 149 -4.21 -0.58 -0.91
CA ALA A 149 -5.55 -0.10 -1.25
C ALA A 149 -6.63 -1.16 -1.02
N THR A 150 -6.38 -2.40 -1.46
CA THR A 150 -7.39 -3.47 -1.49
C THR A 150 -7.49 -4.19 -0.14
N VAL A 151 -6.36 -4.72 0.35
CA VAL A 151 -6.34 -5.64 1.50
C VAL A 151 -6.18 -4.90 2.81
N VAL A 152 -5.29 -3.89 2.86
CA VAL A 152 -5.03 -3.19 4.11
C VAL A 152 -6.09 -2.12 4.39
N PHE A 153 -6.61 -1.42 3.37
CA PHE A 153 -7.56 -0.34 3.59
C PHE A 153 -9.00 -0.74 3.29
N LEU A 154 -9.37 -1.00 2.05
CA LEU A 154 -10.76 -1.26 1.66
C LEU A 154 -11.34 -2.51 2.32
N ALA A 155 -10.58 -3.60 2.44
CA ALA A 155 -11.03 -4.81 3.13
C ALA A 155 -11.28 -4.58 4.63
N ASN A 156 -10.64 -3.58 5.23
CA ASN A 156 -10.82 -3.14 6.62
C ASN A 156 -11.73 -1.91 6.76
N GLU A 157 -12.67 -1.72 5.83
CA GLU A 157 -13.75 -0.72 5.92
C GLU A 157 -13.30 0.76 5.83
N VAL A 158 -12.06 1.02 5.42
CA VAL A 158 -11.63 2.40 5.14
C VAL A 158 -12.42 2.91 3.93
N SER A 159 -13.11 4.03 4.08
CA SER A 159 -13.91 4.59 2.97
C SER A 159 -13.05 4.91 1.75
N MET A 160 -13.66 4.82 0.58
CA MET A 160 -12.95 5.06 -0.69
C MET A 160 -12.37 6.48 -0.78
N GLU A 161 -13.04 7.46 -0.20
CA GLU A 161 -12.59 8.85 -0.10
C GLU A 161 -11.33 8.96 0.76
N ASN A 162 -11.28 8.24 1.89
CA ASN A 162 -10.11 8.21 2.75
C ASN A 162 -8.96 7.46 2.10
N VAL A 163 -9.23 6.33 1.43
CA VAL A 163 -8.20 5.62 0.64
C VAL A 163 -7.63 6.54 -0.45
N ALA A 164 -8.47 7.30 -1.16
CA ALA A 164 -8.01 8.27 -2.15
C ALA A 164 -7.07 9.33 -1.54
N LYS A 165 -7.40 9.86 -0.35
CA LYS A 165 -6.55 10.81 0.38
C LYS A 165 -5.24 10.19 0.87
N ILE A 166 -5.29 8.98 1.43
CA ILE A 166 -4.11 8.22 1.87
C ILE A 166 -3.17 8.00 0.68
N LEU A 167 -3.72 7.58 -0.45
CA LEU A 167 -2.95 7.31 -1.66
C LEU A 167 -2.53 8.58 -2.43
N GLY A 168 -3.05 9.76 -2.09
CA GLY A 168 -2.80 11.01 -2.82
C GLY A 168 -3.31 10.93 -4.27
N HIS A 169 -4.52 10.40 -4.47
CA HIS A 169 -5.19 10.42 -5.75
C HIS A 169 -5.85 11.77 -5.99
N SER A 170 -5.67 12.34 -7.18
CA SER A 170 -6.32 13.59 -7.58
C SER A 170 -7.81 13.41 -7.93
N ASN A 171 -8.22 12.17 -8.23
CA ASN A 171 -9.59 11.82 -8.57
C ASN A 171 -9.94 10.46 -7.94
N ILE A 172 -11.12 10.39 -7.31
CA ILE A 172 -11.65 9.18 -6.68
C ILE A 172 -11.80 8.01 -7.66
N ARG A 173 -12.02 8.30 -8.95
CA ARG A 173 -12.08 7.27 -10.01
C ARG A 173 -10.83 6.38 -10.05
N MET A 174 -9.65 6.93 -9.69
CA MET A 174 -8.41 6.16 -9.58
C MET A 174 -8.47 5.12 -8.45
N THR A 175 -9.28 5.35 -7.42
CA THR A 175 -9.47 4.44 -6.30
C THR A 175 -10.56 3.41 -6.60
N GLN A 176 -11.54 3.74 -7.44
CA GLN A 176 -12.65 2.86 -7.80
C GLN A 176 -12.21 1.55 -8.49
N HIS A 177 -11.04 1.54 -9.14
CA HIS A 177 -10.46 0.31 -9.71
C HIS A 177 -10.21 -0.77 -8.65
N TYR A 178 -9.96 -0.38 -7.39
CA TYR A 178 -9.74 -1.31 -6.29
C TYR A 178 -11.05 -1.86 -5.70
N ALA A 179 -12.16 -1.11 -5.80
CA ALA A 179 -13.45 -1.50 -5.25
C ALA A 179 -14.08 -2.69 -6.00
N LYS A 180 -13.80 -2.83 -7.30
CA LYS A 180 -14.32 -3.94 -8.12
C LYS A 180 -13.85 -5.33 -7.67
N VAL A 181 -12.84 -5.40 -6.82
CA VAL A 181 -12.18 -6.66 -6.43
C VAL A 181 -12.78 -7.29 -5.18
N LEU A 182 -13.69 -6.60 -4.46
CA LEU A 182 -14.14 -7.03 -3.14
C LEU A 182 -15.61 -7.45 -3.13
N ASP A 183 -15.95 -8.59 -3.75
CA ASP A 183 -17.26 -9.27 -3.54
C ASP A 183 -17.50 -9.59 -2.05
N THR A 184 -16.41 -9.78 -1.28
CA THR A 184 -16.46 -9.97 0.17
C THR A 184 -17.04 -8.75 0.91
N SER A 185 -16.87 -7.53 0.38
CA SER A 185 -17.47 -6.33 1.00
C SER A 185 -18.98 -6.32 0.85
N ILE A 186 -19.51 -6.74 -0.30
CA ILE A 186 -20.97 -6.85 -0.54
C ILE A 186 -21.57 -7.85 0.43
N LEU A 187 -20.97 -9.03 0.55
CA LEU A 187 -21.44 -10.06 1.47
C LEU A 187 -21.46 -9.59 2.93
N ARG A 188 -20.41 -8.88 3.35
CA ARG A 188 -20.30 -8.30 4.69
C ARG A 188 -21.38 -7.26 4.94
N ASP A 189 -21.57 -6.33 4.00
CA ASP A 189 -22.57 -5.27 4.13
C ASP A 189 -23.99 -5.87 4.20
N MET A 190 -24.27 -6.90 3.41
CA MET A 190 -25.54 -7.62 3.46
C MET A 190 -25.73 -8.37 4.78
N LYS A 191 -24.69 -8.96 5.37
CA LYS A 191 -24.77 -9.55 6.74
C LYS A 191 -25.06 -8.49 7.81
N ASN A 192 -24.55 -7.27 7.67
CA ASN A 192 -24.87 -6.18 8.59
C ASN A 192 -26.33 -5.74 8.47
N VAL A 193 -26.84 -5.65 7.23
CA VAL A 193 -28.28 -5.41 6.99
C VAL A 193 -29.12 -6.50 7.62
N GLU A 194 -28.82 -7.77 7.39
CA GLU A 194 -29.54 -8.92 7.98
C GLU A 194 -29.57 -8.83 9.51
N ARG A 195 -28.44 -8.58 10.15
CA ARG A 195 -28.36 -8.38 11.62
C ARG A 195 -29.25 -7.23 12.11
N SER A 196 -29.38 -6.15 11.34
CA SER A 196 -30.24 -5.02 11.69
C SER A 196 -31.73 -5.38 11.68
N PHE A 197 -32.14 -6.26 10.77
CA PHE A 197 -33.52 -6.77 10.73
C PHE A 197 -33.80 -7.73 11.87
N LEU A 198 -32.88 -8.63 12.21
CA LEU A 198 -33.04 -9.56 13.33
C LEU A 198 -33.19 -8.83 14.67
N LYS A 199 -32.48 -7.73 14.88
CA LYS A 199 -32.59 -6.90 16.09
C LYS A 199 -33.92 -6.14 16.21
N ARG A 200 -34.67 -5.97 15.12
CA ARG A 200 -35.98 -5.29 15.13
C ARG A 200 -37.15 -6.24 15.36
N GLN A 201 -36.90 -7.54 15.41
CA GLN A 201 -37.93 -8.58 15.65
C GLN A 201 -37.96 -9.04 17.14
N VAL A 202 -37.14 -8.46 18.00
CA VAL A 202 -37.11 -8.63 19.44
C VAL A 202 -37.58 -7.33 20.10
#